data_ab4ef4fd122b55f2d475496ce3580ba3
#
_entry.id   ab4ef4fd122b55f2d475496ce3580ba3
#
_cell.length_a   1.000
_cell.length_b   1.000
_cell.length_c   1.000
_cell.angle_alpha   90.00
_cell.angle_beta   90.00
_cell.angle_gamma   90.00
#
_symmetry.space_group_name_H-M   'P 1'
#
loop_
_entity.id
_entity.type
_entity.pdbx_description
1 polymer ?
#
loop_
_entity_poly.entity_id
_entity_poly.type
_entity_poly.pdbx_seq_one_letter_code
_entity_poly.pdbx_strand_id
1 'polypeptide(L)'
;MRGALIKTGLTLLVSVLTSFAYAAVSPLERLSPDVFDINPPTVRVSGEPGKMSIRPSACLSMPTSDTRRRIVDAAIQEWGFFGFSVVDQTTVRSIYPGAPRALIRPSRPGYRENLRVADDIAGYWASTTDGAWILERQNRYWSGPSGAGSRWRDPWSAAFISWVMCEGGLGDTSQFKRHIAHHAYIDQAIVARDSSDPAAAFEAYDVGDEEILPGDMICTAREEAYKTLDERRRHLGVGVRSHCDIVVQVDDSEERLLVIGGNVRGSVRLKLWPAERGSEGHLQPMDQSMIPGGRAVFAHLKLRAEPIEPDALENSPTILALNERDEAGYWLERAIVGPDTTIRDYGRLWPVNVSFSDLLRTINSAP
;
A
#
# COMPACT_ATOMS: atom_id res chain seq x y z
N MET A 1 13.49 75.35 48.11
CA MET A 1 14.00 73.99 47.97
C MET A 1 12.95 73.17 47.19
N ARG A 2 13.22 72.91 45.93
CA ARG A 2 12.29 72.19 45.02
C ARG A 2 12.86 70.77 44.82
N GLY A 3 12.13 69.77 45.31
CA GLY A 3 12.45 68.37 45.09
C GLY A 3 11.88 67.89 43.76
N ALA A 4 12.75 67.32 42.91
CA ALA A 4 12.37 66.70 41.63
C ALA A 4 12.01 65.23 41.84
N LEU A 5 10.80 64.86 41.46
CA LEU A 5 10.36 63.46 41.38
C LEU A 5 10.81 62.85 40.03
N ILE A 6 11.65 61.87 40.08
CA ILE A 6 12.02 61.03 38.94
C ILE A 6 10.98 59.93 38.79
N LYS A 7 10.20 59.93 37.70
CA LYS A 7 9.30 58.83 37.34
C LYS A 7 10.08 57.83 36.47
N THR A 8 10.42 56.68 37.01
CA THR A 8 10.93 55.55 36.28
C THR A 8 9.76 54.80 35.63
N GLY A 9 9.65 54.92 34.30
CA GLY A 9 8.72 54.13 33.49
C GLY A 9 9.29 52.76 33.23
N LEU A 10 8.62 51.72 33.74
CA LEU A 10 8.91 50.31 33.46
C LEU A 10 8.16 49.90 32.20
N THR A 11 8.89 49.79 31.08
CA THR A 11 8.30 49.28 29.82
C THR A 11 8.30 47.78 29.86
N LEU A 12 7.12 47.18 30.02
CA LEU A 12 6.93 45.73 29.88
C LEU A 12 6.95 45.36 28.40
N LEU A 13 8.02 44.71 27.96
CA LEU A 13 8.07 44.03 26.66
C LEU A 13 7.28 42.71 26.74
N VAL A 14 6.05 42.70 26.21
CA VAL A 14 5.27 41.46 26.03
C VAL A 14 5.77 40.79 24.73
N SER A 15 6.62 39.80 24.87
CA SER A 15 7.00 38.92 23.77
C SER A 15 5.83 37.96 23.49
N VAL A 16 5.09 38.24 22.43
CA VAL A 16 4.10 37.32 21.90
C VAL A 16 4.85 36.19 21.19
N LEU A 17 5.10 35.10 21.91
CA LEU A 17 5.50 33.82 21.32
C LEU A 17 4.28 33.26 20.57
N THR A 18 4.20 33.48 19.27
CA THR A 18 3.29 32.74 18.40
C THR A 18 3.81 31.31 18.29
N SER A 19 3.34 30.46 19.17
CA SER A 19 3.49 29.01 19.04
C SER A 19 2.66 28.60 17.83
N PHE A 20 3.31 28.35 16.71
CA PHE A 20 2.70 27.57 15.62
C PHE A 20 2.47 26.17 16.18
N ALA A 21 1.28 25.92 16.66
CA ALA A 21 0.84 24.56 16.94
C ALA A 21 0.75 23.85 15.56
N TYR A 22 1.79 23.13 15.18
CA TYR A 22 1.67 22.11 14.15
C TYR A 22 0.63 21.13 14.67
N ALA A 23 -0.54 21.10 14.03
CA ALA A 23 -1.54 20.11 14.31
C ALA A 23 -0.87 18.73 14.07
N ALA A 24 -0.73 17.94 15.13
CA ALA A 24 -0.18 16.60 15.02
C ALA A 24 -1.08 15.79 14.09
N VAL A 25 -0.62 15.54 12.87
CA VAL A 25 -1.32 14.70 11.88
C VAL A 25 -1.45 13.31 12.49
N SER A 26 -2.64 12.72 12.46
CA SER A 26 -2.87 11.35 12.92
C SER A 26 -1.99 10.37 12.11
N PRO A 27 -1.48 9.28 12.71
CA PRO A 27 -0.73 8.25 11.97
C PRO A 27 -1.53 7.61 10.84
N LEU A 28 -2.85 7.74 10.85
CA LEU A 28 -3.77 7.27 9.80
C LEU A 28 -4.16 8.40 8.82
N GLU A 29 -3.48 9.53 8.84
CA GLU A 29 -3.66 10.60 7.87
C GLU A 29 -2.57 10.54 6.81
N ARG A 30 -2.93 10.88 5.58
CA ARG A 30 -1.97 11.02 4.48
C ARG A 30 -1.16 12.29 4.66
N LEU A 31 0.07 12.27 4.18
CA LEU A 31 0.86 13.48 4.05
C LEU A 31 0.18 14.45 3.08
N SER A 32 0.45 15.75 3.28
CA SER A 32 -0.04 16.77 2.35
C SER A 32 0.47 16.49 0.93
N PRO A 33 -0.37 16.74 -0.12
CA PRO A 33 0.09 16.68 -1.50
C PRO A 33 1.30 17.57 -1.81
N ASP A 34 1.57 18.60 -1.00
CA ASP A 34 2.77 19.43 -1.11
C ASP A 34 4.08 18.66 -0.85
N VAL A 35 3.99 17.47 -0.21
CA VAL A 35 5.18 16.64 0.08
C VAL A 35 5.61 15.85 -1.16
N PHE A 36 4.67 15.24 -1.88
CA PHE A 36 4.99 14.46 -3.09
C PHE A 36 3.88 14.43 -4.15
N ASP A 37 3.03 15.44 -4.18
CA ASP A 37 2.02 15.70 -5.22
C ASP A 37 1.15 14.47 -5.58
N ILE A 38 0.70 13.73 -4.57
CA ILE A 38 -0.21 12.60 -4.71
C ILE A 38 -1.58 13.00 -4.17
N ASN A 39 -2.60 12.93 -5.02
CA ASN A 39 -3.96 13.22 -4.61
C ASN A 39 -4.60 12.02 -3.89
N PRO A 40 -5.29 12.22 -2.76
CA PRO A 40 -5.99 11.12 -2.10
C PRO A 40 -7.09 10.55 -3.00
N PRO A 41 -7.42 9.25 -2.88
CA PRO A 41 -8.45 8.62 -3.72
C PRO A 41 -9.82 9.30 -3.63
N THR A 42 -10.12 9.90 -2.48
CA THR A 42 -11.40 10.57 -2.18
C THR A 42 -11.72 11.75 -3.09
N VAL A 43 -10.71 12.38 -3.74
CA VAL A 43 -10.98 13.47 -4.72
C VAL A 43 -11.76 12.98 -5.93
N ARG A 44 -11.76 11.68 -6.20
CA ARG A 44 -12.39 11.01 -7.35
C ARG A 44 -13.85 10.63 -7.13
N VAL A 45 -14.38 10.88 -5.94
CA VAL A 45 -15.75 10.54 -5.57
C VAL A 45 -16.43 11.67 -4.79
N SER A 46 -17.75 11.61 -4.70
CA SER A 46 -18.56 12.52 -3.90
C SER A 46 -19.78 11.79 -3.34
N GLY A 47 -20.34 12.31 -2.26
CA GLY A 47 -21.49 11.74 -1.58
C GLY A 47 -21.07 10.77 -0.46
N GLU A 48 -22.06 10.27 0.28
CA GLU A 48 -21.91 9.37 1.42
C GLU A 48 -22.05 7.91 0.99
N PRO A 49 -21.49 6.93 1.73
CA PRO A 49 -21.69 5.52 1.46
C PRO A 49 -23.18 5.16 1.31
N GLY A 50 -23.54 4.58 0.16
CA GLY A 50 -24.91 4.33 -0.26
C GLY A 50 -25.45 5.32 -1.30
N LYS A 51 -24.77 6.45 -1.51
CA LYS A 51 -25.12 7.49 -2.50
C LYS A 51 -23.88 8.11 -3.15
N MET A 52 -22.76 7.41 -3.15
CA MET A 52 -21.53 7.90 -3.78
C MET A 52 -21.64 7.94 -5.29
N SER A 53 -21.01 8.92 -5.89
CA SER A 53 -20.84 9.06 -7.34
C SER A 53 -19.40 9.37 -7.71
N ILE A 54 -18.97 8.93 -8.90
CA ILE A 54 -17.64 9.19 -9.43
C ILE A 54 -17.57 10.65 -9.88
N ARG A 55 -16.50 11.33 -9.50
CA ARG A 55 -16.08 12.62 -10.06
C ARG A 55 -15.04 12.37 -11.14
N PRO A 56 -15.20 12.93 -12.34
CA PRO A 56 -14.15 12.88 -13.36
C PRO A 56 -12.87 13.50 -12.81
N SER A 57 -11.78 12.75 -12.83
CA SER A 57 -10.45 13.22 -12.45
C SER A 57 -9.43 12.54 -13.35
N ALA A 58 -8.60 13.32 -14.01
CA ALA A 58 -7.54 12.80 -14.86
C ALA A 58 -6.47 12.09 -14.00
N CYS A 59 -5.81 11.12 -14.59
CA CYS A 59 -4.59 10.55 -14.04
C CYS A 59 -3.39 11.38 -14.51
N LEU A 60 -2.38 11.49 -13.66
CA LEU A 60 -1.12 12.10 -14.01
C LEU A 60 -0.42 11.26 -15.09
N SER A 61 0.08 11.91 -16.14
CA SER A 61 0.91 11.24 -17.15
C SER A 61 2.31 11.87 -17.13
N MET A 62 3.30 11.01 -16.89
CA MET A 62 4.71 11.36 -16.83
C MET A 62 5.52 10.46 -17.78
N PRO A 63 6.76 10.84 -18.13
CA PRO A 63 7.70 9.90 -18.73
C PRO A 63 7.82 8.66 -17.82
N THR A 64 7.78 7.47 -18.41
CA THR A 64 7.85 6.22 -17.63
C THR A 64 9.11 6.14 -16.77
N SER A 65 10.24 6.70 -17.25
CA SER A 65 11.50 6.80 -16.50
C SER A 65 11.37 7.37 -15.10
N ASP A 66 10.41 8.28 -14.86
CA ASP A 66 10.34 9.09 -13.65
C ASP A 66 9.28 8.57 -12.66
N THR A 67 8.63 7.44 -12.95
CA THR A 67 7.42 7.02 -12.23
C THR A 67 7.68 6.11 -11.03
N ARG A 68 8.83 5.43 -10.98
CA ARG A 68 9.14 4.37 -10.00
C ARG A 68 9.00 4.84 -8.55
N ARG A 69 9.64 5.97 -8.19
CA ARG A 69 9.56 6.55 -6.85
C ARG A 69 8.13 6.89 -6.44
N ARG A 70 7.37 7.54 -7.32
CA ARG A 70 5.98 7.92 -7.03
C ARG A 70 5.08 6.72 -6.82
N ILE A 71 5.26 5.65 -7.58
CA ILE A 71 4.51 4.38 -7.42
C ILE A 71 4.79 3.79 -6.03
N VAL A 72 6.05 3.72 -5.63
CA VAL A 72 6.46 3.20 -4.32
C VAL A 72 5.89 4.07 -3.19
N ASP A 73 6.09 5.38 -3.26
CA ASP A 73 5.63 6.33 -2.23
C ASP A 73 4.10 6.34 -2.10
N ALA A 74 3.35 6.26 -3.22
CA ALA A 74 1.90 6.15 -3.19
C ALA A 74 1.42 4.87 -2.51
N ALA A 75 2.06 3.75 -2.79
CA ALA A 75 1.73 2.47 -2.15
C ALA A 75 2.02 2.49 -0.65
N ILE A 76 3.15 3.07 -0.23
CA ILE A 76 3.55 3.19 1.17
C ILE A 76 2.63 4.13 1.94
N GLN A 77 2.24 5.27 1.36
CA GLN A 77 1.30 6.19 2.00
C GLN A 77 -0.06 5.53 2.25
N GLU A 78 -0.58 4.77 1.30
CA GLU A 78 -1.83 4.04 1.49
C GLU A 78 -1.70 2.92 2.55
N TRP A 79 -0.56 2.22 2.60
CA TRP A 79 -0.30 1.28 3.67
C TRP A 79 -0.32 1.95 5.05
N GLY A 80 0.28 3.14 5.17
CA GLY A 80 0.23 3.96 6.37
C GLY A 80 -1.19 4.36 6.73
N PHE A 81 -1.95 4.93 5.77
CA PHE A 81 -3.34 5.31 5.95
C PHE A 81 -4.22 4.15 6.43
N PHE A 82 -3.98 2.91 5.96
CA PHE A 82 -4.66 1.70 6.42
C PHE A 82 -4.08 1.09 7.70
N GLY A 83 -3.19 1.78 8.43
CA GLY A 83 -2.75 1.43 9.78
C GLY A 83 -1.51 0.55 9.86
N PHE A 84 -0.60 0.63 8.90
CA PHE A 84 0.71 -0.04 8.90
C PHE A 84 0.68 -1.55 9.18
N SER A 85 -0.38 -2.22 8.74
CA SER A 85 -0.57 -3.65 9.02
C SER A 85 0.37 -4.52 8.17
N VAL A 86 1.05 -5.47 8.82
CA VAL A 86 2.02 -6.37 8.20
C VAL A 86 1.48 -7.80 8.16
N VAL A 87 1.82 -8.54 7.10
CA VAL A 87 1.58 -9.98 6.95
C VAL A 87 2.93 -10.66 6.77
N ASP A 88 3.39 -11.32 7.83
CA ASP A 88 4.59 -12.12 7.76
C ASP A 88 4.31 -13.44 7.02
N GLN A 89 4.92 -13.62 5.86
CA GLN A 89 4.87 -14.85 5.06
C GLN A 89 6.18 -15.66 5.14
N THR A 90 7.17 -15.16 5.89
CA THR A 90 8.43 -15.88 6.12
C THR A 90 8.26 -16.98 7.17
N THR A 91 7.21 -16.91 8.00
CA THR A 91 7.00 -17.81 9.12
C THR A 91 5.70 -18.59 8.99
N VAL A 92 5.79 -19.92 9.09
CA VAL A 92 4.64 -20.82 9.20
C VAL A 92 4.43 -21.24 10.64
N ARG A 93 3.21 -21.16 11.13
CA ARG A 93 2.85 -21.46 12.52
C ARG A 93 1.66 -22.42 12.60
N SER A 94 1.60 -23.22 13.67
CA SER A 94 0.39 -23.96 14.04
C SER A 94 -0.53 -23.07 14.85
N ILE A 95 -1.81 -23.03 14.48
CA ILE A 95 -2.81 -22.19 15.15
C ILE A 95 -3.16 -22.76 16.54
N TYR A 96 -3.05 -24.10 16.70
CA TYR A 96 -3.24 -24.81 17.96
C TYR A 96 -2.41 -26.11 17.93
N PRO A 97 -2.13 -26.74 19.08
CA PRO A 97 -1.37 -28.00 19.14
C PRO A 97 -1.99 -29.07 18.22
N GLY A 98 -1.17 -29.67 17.35
CA GLY A 98 -1.60 -30.67 16.38
C GLY A 98 -2.19 -30.17 15.07
N ALA A 99 -2.41 -28.87 14.93
CA ALA A 99 -2.80 -28.29 13.63
C ALA A 99 -1.64 -28.31 12.63
N PRO A 100 -1.93 -28.47 11.31
CA PRO A 100 -0.92 -28.25 10.27
C PRO A 100 -0.33 -26.83 10.38
N ARG A 101 0.98 -26.70 10.14
CA ARG A 101 1.62 -25.39 10.04
C ARG A 101 1.13 -24.70 8.78
N ALA A 102 0.77 -23.44 8.89
CA ALA A 102 0.21 -22.63 7.81
C ALA A 102 0.67 -21.18 7.94
N LEU A 103 0.54 -20.41 6.86
CA LEU A 103 0.68 -18.96 6.92
C LEU A 103 -0.46 -18.36 7.76
N ILE A 104 -0.11 -17.49 8.70
CA ILE A 104 -1.08 -16.81 9.54
C ILE A 104 -1.80 -15.75 8.72
N ARG A 105 -3.12 -15.80 8.77
CA ARG A 105 -3.97 -14.82 8.10
C ARG A 105 -4.39 -13.75 9.10
N PRO A 106 -4.11 -12.45 8.82
CA PRO A 106 -4.54 -11.37 9.69
C PRO A 106 -6.07 -11.28 9.77
N SER A 107 -6.59 -10.66 10.82
CA SER A 107 -8.00 -10.34 10.97
C SER A 107 -8.48 -9.40 9.85
N ARG A 108 -9.79 -9.34 9.63
CA ARG A 108 -10.41 -8.37 8.72
C ARG A 108 -10.77 -7.10 9.48
N PRO A 109 -10.78 -5.93 8.81
CA PRO A 109 -11.30 -4.70 9.38
C PRO A 109 -12.74 -4.85 9.87
N GLY A 110 -13.06 -4.22 11.01
CA GLY A 110 -14.40 -4.15 11.55
C GLY A 110 -15.27 -3.09 10.86
N TYR A 111 -16.51 -2.93 11.34
CA TYR A 111 -17.50 -2.02 10.75
C TYR A 111 -17.01 -0.57 10.68
N ARG A 112 -16.42 -0.05 11.76
CA ARG A 112 -15.93 1.34 11.81
C ARG A 112 -14.80 1.61 10.81
N GLU A 113 -13.87 0.69 10.71
CA GLU A 113 -12.76 0.80 9.76
C GLU A 113 -13.25 0.69 8.32
N ASN A 114 -14.16 -0.24 8.02
CA ASN A 114 -14.77 -0.32 6.69
C ASN A 114 -15.48 0.98 6.30
N LEU A 115 -16.13 1.65 7.26
CA LEU A 115 -16.78 2.94 7.03
C LEU A 115 -15.75 4.06 6.80
N ARG A 116 -14.65 4.08 7.58
CA ARG A 116 -13.58 5.09 7.47
C ARG A 116 -12.93 5.10 6.11
N VAL A 117 -12.74 3.91 5.49
CA VAL A 117 -12.04 3.76 4.20
C VAL A 117 -12.99 3.56 3.02
N ALA A 118 -14.29 3.77 3.21
CA ALA A 118 -15.30 3.45 2.19
C ALA A 118 -15.15 4.30 0.92
N ASP A 119 -14.91 5.60 1.07
CA ASP A 119 -14.74 6.57 0.01
C ASP A 119 -13.34 6.45 -0.66
N ASP A 120 -12.32 6.07 0.09
CA ASP A 120 -10.99 5.78 -0.48
C ASP A 120 -11.07 4.59 -1.45
N ILE A 121 -11.70 3.50 -1.03
CA ILE A 121 -11.89 2.33 -1.91
C ILE A 121 -12.79 2.68 -3.10
N ALA A 122 -13.80 3.55 -2.92
CA ALA A 122 -14.58 4.08 -4.03
C ALA A 122 -13.71 4.87 -5.02
N GLY A 123 -12.76 5.65 -4.52
CA GLY A 123 -11.78 6.38 -5.33
C GLY A 123 -10.83 5.47 -6.11
N TYR A 124 -10.44 4.32 -5.54
CA TYR A 124 -9.69 3.30 -6.29
C TYR A 124 -10.52 2.77 -7.47
N TRP A 125 -11.79 2.44 -7.27
CA TRP A 125 -12.68 2.02 -8.35
C TRP A 125 -12.86 3.10 -9.42
N ALA A 126 -12.94 4.37 -9.00
CA ALA A 126 -13.04 5.51 -9.92
C ALA A 126 -11.80 5.69 -10.80
N SER A 127 -10.66 5.12 -10.44
CA SER A 127 -9.42 5.16 -11.23
C SER A 127 -9.36 4.07 -12.32
N THR A 128 -10.32 3.14 -12.33
CA THR A 128 -10.41 2.09 -13.35
C THR A 128 -11.36 2.48 -14.48
N THR A 129 -11.22 1.86 -15.66
CA THR A 129 -12.09 2.13 -16.81
C THR A 129 -13.52 1.66 -16.58
N ASP A 130 -13.73 0.62 -15.77
CA ASP A 130 -15.02 -0.09 -15.62
C ASP A 130 -15.56 -0.08 -14.19
N GLY A 131 -15.02 0.77 -13.29
CA GLY A 131 -15.37 0.75 -11.87
C GLY A 131 -16.76 1.28 -11.49
N ALA A 132 -17.38 2.06 -12.37
CA ALA A 132 -18.63 2.77 -12.06
C ALA A 132 -19.78 1.83 -11.62
N TRP A 133 -20.02 0.74 -12.34
CA TRP A 133 -21.09 -0.21 -12.02
C TRP A 133 -20.84 -0.97 -10.69
N ILE A 134 -19.57 -1.13 -10.30
CA ILE A 134 -19.20 -1.73 -9.00
C ILE A 134 -19.58 -0.78 -7.88
N LEU A 135 -19.28 0.53 -8.01
CA LEU A 135 -19.69 1.53 -7.04
C LEU A 135 -21.22 1.61 -6.93
N GLU A 136 -21.96 1.60 -8.03
CA GLU A 136 -23.42 1.59 -8.02
C GLU A 136 -23.98 0.34 -7.29
N ARG A 137 -23.39 -0.84 -7.55
CA ARG A 137 -23.77 -2.08 -6.87
C ARG A 137 -23.49 -2.01 -5.38
N GLN A 138 -22.34 -1.46 -4.99
CA GLN A 138 -21.96 -1.29 -3.59
C GLN A 138 -22.88 -0.28 -2.88
N ASN A 139 -23.23 0.83 -3.53
CA ASN A 139 -24.20 1.79 -3.00
C ASN A 139 -25.55 1.13 -2.69
N ARG A 140 -26.09 0.31 -3.60
CA ARG A 140 -27.32 -0.45 -3.34
C ARG A 140 -27.19 -1.39 -2.13
N TYR A 141 -26.03 -2.00 -1.96
CA TYR A 141 -25.76 -2.86 -0.81
C TYR A 141 -25.71 -2.07 0.51
N TRP A 142 -25.03 -0.94 0.52
CA TRP A 142 -24.94 -0.06 1.71
C TRP A 142 -26.26 0.62 2.07
N SER A 143 -27.11 0.89 1.11
CA SER A 143 -28.46 1.44 1.35
C SER A 143 -29.44 0.40 1.93
N GLY A 144 -29.05 -0.87 1.96
CA GLY A 144 -29.82 -1.96 2.52
C GLY A 144 -29.54 -2.20 4.02
N PRO A 145 -30.06 -3.31 4.58
CA PRO A 145 -29.94 -3.64 6.01
C PRO A 145 -28.50 -3.80 6.51
N SER A 146 -27.54 -4.09 5.60
CA SER A 146 -26.12 -4.25 5.97
C SER A 146 -25.45 -2.95 6.39
N GLY A 147 -25.94 -1.81 5.92
CA GLY A 147 -25.43 -0.47 6.26
C GLY A 147 -24.08 -0.12 5.66
N ALA A 148 -23.70 1.16 5.78
CA ALA A 148 -22.55 1.78 5.15
C ALA A 148 -21.19 1.24 5.64
N GLY A 149 -21.09 0.72 6.87
CA GLY A 149 -19.87 0.11 7.41
C GLY A 149 -19.71 -1.37 7.06
N SER A 150 -20.58 -1.93 6.21
CA SER A 150 -20.33 -3.26 5.67
C SER A 150 -19.21 -3.23 4.64
N ARG A 151 -18.40 -4.30 4.63
CA ARG A 151 -17.27 -4.41 3.72
C ARG A 151 -17.67 -4.33 2.24
N TRP A 152 -16.73 -3.91 1.41
CA TRP A 152 -16.85 -4.02 -0.04
C TRP A 152 -17.08 -5.48 -0.47
N ARG A 153 -18.04 -5.68 -1.34
CA ARG A 153 -18.38 -7.02 -1.86
C ARG A 153 -17.41 -7.51 -2.91
N ASP A 154 -16.97 -6.58 -3.76
CA ASP A 154 -16.04 -6.88 -4.83
C ASP A 154 -14.58 -6.76 -4.37
N PRO A 155 -13.69 -7.65 -4.85
CA PRO A 155 -12.27 -7.59 -4.53
C PRO A 155 -11.63 -6.37 -5.22
N TRP A 156 -11.21 -5.37 -4.44
CA TRP A 156 -10.71 -4.10 -4.94
C TRP A 156 -9.16 -4.03 -5.08
N SER A 157 -8.46 -5.17 -5.06
CA SER A 157 -6.99 -5.17 -5.16
C SER A 157 -6.48 -4.61 -6.49
N ALA A 158 -7.13 -4.93 -7.61
CA ALA A 158 -6.75 -4.39 -8.91
C ALA A 158 -7.09 -2.90 -9.06
N ALA A 159 -8.18 -2.45 -8.42
CA ALA A 159 -8.53 -1.04 -8.36
C ALA A 159 -7.50 -0.22 -7.57
N PHE A 160 -6.99 -0.75 -6.44
CA PHE A 160 -5.88 -0.16 -5.69
C PHE A 160 -4.64 0.01 -6.57
N ILE A 161 -4.18 -1.05 -7.26
CA ILE A 161 -3.06 -0.97 -8.20
C ILE A 161 -3.34 0.09 -9.28
N SER A 162 -4.55 0.09 -9.84
CA SER A 162 -4.94 1.09 -10.88
C SER A 162 -4.85 2.53 -10.37
N TRP A 163 -5.22 2.77 -9.12
CA TRP A 163 -5.08 4.09 -8.50
C TRP A 163 -3.61 4.45 -8.26
N VAL A 164 -2.81 3.54 -7.70
CA VAL A 164 -1.38 3.77 -7.50
C VAL A 164 -0.68 4.12 -8.81
N MET A 165 -0.97 3.40 -9.89
CA MET A 165 -0.39 3.68 -11.21
C MET A 165 -0.88 5.02 -11.79
N CYS A 166 -2.14 5.39 -11.54
CA CYS A 166 -2.73 6.67 -11.92
C CYS A 166 -2.00 7.84 -11.25
N GLU A 167 -1.82 7.80 -9.93
CA GLU A 167 -1.11 8.84 -9.18
C GLU A 167 0.42 8.74 -9.34
N GLY A 168 0.92 7.54 -9.61
CA GLY A 168 2.33 7.28 -9.91
C GLY A 168 2.84 7.85 -11.23
N GLY A 169 1.94 8.39 -12.09
CA GLY A 169 2.32 9.02 -13.36
C GLY A 169 2.08 8.17 -14.60
N LEU A 170 1.42 7.00 -14.49
CA LEU A 170 1.05 6.14 -15.62
C LEU A 170 -0.41 6.39 -16.03
N GLY A 171 -0.72 7.65 -16.37
CA GLY A 171 -2.07 8.09 -16.72
C GLY A 171 -2.57 7.60 -18.06
N ASP A 172 -1.69 7.38 -19.03
CA ASP A 172 -2.04 6.85 -20.33
C ASP A 172 -2.31 5.34 -20.26
N THR A 173 -3.38 4.87 -20.91
CA THR A 173 -3.74 3.46 -20.96
C THR A 173 -2.77 2.60 -21.79
N SER A 174 -2.02 3.21 -22.71
CA SER A 174 -0.92 2.54 -23.39
C SER A 174 0.23 2.23 -22.44
N GLN A 175 0.52 3.13 -21.48
CA GLN A 175 1.52 2.90 -20.43
C GLN A 175 1.06 1.83 -19.47
N PHE A 176 -0.18 1.94 -18.96
CA PHE A 176 -0.74 0.99 -17.99
C PHE A 176 -2.27 0.88 -18.13
N LYS A 177 -2.74 -0.32 -18.40
CA LYS A 177 -4.17 -0.63 -18.55
C LYS A 177 -4.86 -0.73 -17.20
N ARG A 178 -5.27 0.42 -16.62
CA ARG A 178 -6.05 0.44 -15.38
C ARG A 178 -7.37 -0.31 -15.57
N HIS A 179 -7.62 -1.30 -14.70
CA HIS A 179 -8.74 -2.21 -14.86
C HIS A 179 -9.23 -2.75 -13.52
N ILE A 180 -10.46 -3.24 -13.48
CA ILE A 180 -11.09 -3.87 -12.30
C ILE A 180 -10.48 -5.24 -11.94
N ALA A 181 -9.63 -5.81 -12.79
CA ALA A 181 -9.05 -7.13 -12.61
C ALA A 181 -7.57 -7.15 -13.04
N HIS A 182 -6.73 -7.79 -12.25
CA HIS A 182 -5.28 -7.84 -12.44
C HIS A 182 -4.84 -8.42 -13.80
N HIS A 183 -5.58 -9.40 -14.33
CA HIS A 183 -5.21 -10.04 -15.59
C HIS A 183 -5.07 -9.06 -16.75
N ALA A 184 -5.79 -7.94 -16.75
CA ALA A 184 -5.79 -7.01 -17.87
C ALA A 184 -4.42 -6.32 -18.09
N TYR A 185 -3.76 -5.92 -17.02
CA TYR A 185 -2.42 -5.31 -17.11
C TYR A 185 -1.29 -6.36 -17.08
N ILE A 186 -1.53 -7.56 -16.53
CA ILE A 186 -0.61 -8.69 -16.71
C ILE A 186 -0.52 -9.03 -18.21
N ASP A 187 -1.66 -9.14 -18.88
CA ASP A 187 -1.72 -9.41 -20.32
C ASP A 187 -1.08 -8.29 -21.14
N GLN A 188 -1.30 -7.03 -20.77
CA GLN A 188 -0.62 -5.91 -21.41
C GLN A 188 0.91 -6.06 -21.30
N ALA A 189 1.43 -6.38 -20.12
CA ALA A 189 2.86 -6.53 -19.89
C ALA A 189 3.46 -7.74 -20.65
N ILE A 190 2.70 -8.84 -20.80
CA ILE A 190 3.11 -10.00 -21.63
C ILE A 190 3.21 -9.57 -23.11
N VAL A 191 2.15 -8.93 -23.62
CA VAL A 191 2.12 -8.46 -25.01
C VAL A 191 3.22 -7.44 -25.27
N ALA A 192 3.47 -6.54 -24.32
CA ALA A 192 4.53 -5.53 -24.43
C ALA A 192 5.92 -6.15 -24.61
N ARG A 193 6.26 -7.16 -23.80
CA ARG A 193 7.51 -7.90 -23.94
C ARG A 193 7.57 -8.64 -25.29
N ASP A 194 6.51 -9.37 -25.64
CA ASP A 194 6.47 -10.21 -26.83
C ASP A 194 6.54 -9.38 -28.15
N SER A 195 6.00 -8.14 -28.13
CA SER A 195 5.99 -7.23 -29.28
C SER A 195 7.03 -6.10 -29.20
N SER A 196 7.79 -5.99 -28.11
CA SER A 196 8.71 -4.89 -27.82
C SER A 196 8.00 -3.52 -27.88
N ASP A 197 6.79 -3.42 -27.33
CA ASP A 197 5.99 -2.20 -27.33
C ASP A 197 6.64 -1.12 -26.44
N PRO A 198 7.15 -0.02 -27.01
CA PRO A 198 7.83 1.02 -26.21
C PRO A 198 6.87 1.86 -25.35
N ALA A 199 5.56 1.83 -25.61
CA ALA A 199 4.58 2.64 -24.90
C ALA A 199 4.21 2.02 -23.53
N ALA A 200 4.27 0.70 -23.39
CA ALA A 200 3.95 0.01 -22.17
C ALA A 200 5.00 0.27 -21.07
N ALA A 201 4.55 0.58 -19.87
CA ALA A 201 5.44 0.85 -18.73
C ALA A 201 6.00 -0.43 -18.10
N PHE A 202 5.33 -1.57 -18.27
CA PHE A 202 5.74 -2.84 -17.71
C PHE A 202 5.95 -3.91 -18.79
N GLU A 203 6.94 -4.76 -18.56
CA GLU A 203 7.16 -6.01 -19.27
C GLU A 203 7.05 -7.18 -18.32
N ALA A 204 6.47 -8.30 -18.77
CA ALA A 204 6.27 -9.48 -17.94
C ALA A 204 7.38 -10.52 -18.14
N TYR A 205 7.91 -11.03 -17.04
CA TYR A 205 8.98 -12.03 -16.99
C TYR A 205 8.59 -13.20 -16.10
N ASP A 206 9.14 -14.37 -16.36
CA ASP A 206 9.13 -15.44 -15.36
C ASP A 206 9.99 -15.04 -14.17
N VAL A 207 9.68 -15.62 -13.03
CA VAL A 207 10.43 -15.34 -11.79
C VAL A 207 11.87 -15.82 -11.93
N GLY A 208 12.82 -14.92 -11.69
CA GLY A 208 14.24 -15.21 -11.79
C GLY A 208 14.89 -14.81 -13.12
N ASP A 209 14.11 -14.46 -14.16
CA ASP A 209 14.65 -13.99 -15.44
C ASP A 209 15.26 -12.58 -15.33
N GLU A 210 14.77 -11.77 -14.44
CA GLU A 210 15.18 -10.38 -14.28
C GLU A 210 15.27 -10.01 -12.80
N GLU A 211 16.17 -9.09 -12.46
CA GLU A 211 16.28 -8.53 -11.13
C GLU A 211 15.01 -7.79 -10.72
N ILE A 212 14.50 -8.10 -9.53
CA ILE A 212 13.33 -7.43 -8.95
C ILE A 212 13.79 -6.15 -8.24
N LEU A 213 13.13 -5.03 -8.54
CA LEU A 213 13.43 -3.72 -7.99
C LEU A 213 12.18 -3.10 -7.33
N PRO A 214 12.34 -2.18 -6.35
CA PRO A 214 11.21 -1.40 -5.85
C PRO A 214 10.45 -0.71 -7.00
N GLY A 215 9.11 -0.78 -6.99
CA GLY A 215 8.22 -0.31 -8.06
C GLY A 215 7.80 -1.39 -9.06
N ASP A 216 8.48 -2.52 -9.12
CA ASP A 216 8.03 -3.68 -9.87
C ASP A 216 6.82 -4.34 -9.18
N MET A 217 6.17 -5.26 -9.85
CA MET A 217 5.07 -6.04 -9.26
C MET A 217 5.36 -7.54 -9.33
N ILE A 218 5.01 -8.26 -8.26
CA ILE A 218 4.95 -9.71 -8.27
C ILE A 218 3.48 -10.16 -8.27
N CYS A 219 3.14 -11.11 -9.16
CA CYS A 219 1.76 -11.55 -9.36
C CYS A 219 1.57 -13.03 -9.08
N THR A 220 0.53 -13.35 -8.28
CA THR A 220 0.13 -14.71 -7.92
C THR A 220 -1.20 -15.07 -8.55
N ALA A 221 -1.38 -16.32 -8.98
CA ALA A 221 -2.68 -16.84 -9.36
C ALA A 221 -3.45 -17.32 -8.13
N ARG A 222 -4.79 -17.26 -8.21
CA ARG A 222 -5.66 -17.94 -7.25
C ARG A 222 -6.00 -19.32 -7.78
N GLU A 223 -6.23 -20.26 -6.86
CA GLU A 223 -6.70 -21.60 -7.19
C GLU A 223 -5.72 -22.37 -8.12
N GLU A 224 -4.41 -22.11 -7.99
CA GLU A 224 -3.34 -22.75 -8.78
C GLU A 224 -3.52 -22.66 -10.31
N ALA A 225 -4.23 -21.61 -10.76
CA ALA A 225 -4.56 -21.44 -12.18
C ALA A 225 -3.31 -21.33 -13.08
N TYR A 226 -2.25 -20.69 -12.57
CA TYR A 226 -0.99 -20.52 -13.30
C TYR A 226 0.21 -20.67 -12.36
N LYS A 227 1.25 -21.35 -12.84
CA LYS A 227 2.57 -21.46 -12.19
C LYS A 227 3.67 -20.74 -12.98
N THR A 228 3.45 -20.50 -14.26
CA THR A 228 4.40 -19.88 -15.18
C THR A 228 3.71 -18.81 -16.03
N LEU A 229 4.51 -17.89 -16.54
CA LEU A 229 4.04 -16.86 -17.46
C LEU A 229 3.52 -17.47 -18.77
N ASP A 230 4.14 -18.55 -19.26
CA ASP A 230 3.71 -19.26 -20.47
C ASP A 230 2.31 -19.85 -20.35
N GLU A 231 1.92 -20.34 -19.17
CA GLU A 231 0.56 -20.79 -18.93
C GLU A 231 -0.44 -19.65 -19.06
N ARG A 232 -0.09 -18.45 -18.56
CA ARG A 232 -0.92 -17.25 -18.75
C ARG A 232 -0.95 -16.79 -20.19
N ARG A 233 0.19 -16.80 -20.88
CA ARG A 233 0.30 -16.39 -22.30
C ARG A 233 -0.66 -17.14 -23.20
N ARG A 234 -0.91 -18.43 -22.94
CA ARG A 234 -1.91 -19.23 -23.68
C ARG A 234 -3.36 -18.82 -23.44
N HIS A 235 -3.61 -17.99 -22.43
CA HIS A 235 -4.97 -17.60 -22.03
C HIS A 235 -5.15 -16.07 -21.98
N LEU A 236 -4.43 -15.32 -22.84
CA LEU A 236 -4.57 -13.86 -22.95
C LEU A 236 -6.04 -13.47 -23.19
N GLY A 237 -6.50 -12.43 -22.52
CA GLY A 237 -7.88 -11.92 -22.59
C GLY A 237 -8.90 -12.73 -21.77
N VAL A 238 -8.55 -13.92 -21.30
CA VAL A 238 -9.45 -14.70 -20.45
C VAL A 238 -9.39 -14.20 -19.02
N GLY A 239 -10.54 -13.87 -18.44
CA GLY A 239 -10.65 -13.43 -17.06
C GLY A 239 -10.20 -14.53 -16.08
N VAL A 240 -9.26 -14.19 -15.21
CA VAL A 240 -8.75 -15.10 -14.18
C VAL A 240 -8.58 -14.34 -12.85
N ARG A 241 -8.79 -15.04 -11.76
CA ARG A 241 -8.52 -14.50 -10.42
C ARG A 241 -7.02 -14.54 -10.15
N SER A 242 -6.39 -13.38 -10.16
CA SER A 242 -5.00 -13.17 -9.79
C SER A 242 -4.87 -12.09 -8.74
N HIS A 243 -3.66 -11.86 -8.26
CA HIS A 243 -3.35 -10.79 -7.33
C HIS A 243 -1.92 -10.34 -7.57
N CYS A 244 -1.70 -9.03 -7.70
CA CYS A 244 -0.36 -8.44 -7.78
C CYS A 244 -0.12 -7.56 -6.58
N ASP A 245 1.11 -7.54 -6.13
CA ASP A 245 1.62 -6.68 -5.07
C ASP A 245 2.78 -5.84 -5.65
N ILE A 246 2.90 -4.59 -5.20
CA ILE A 246 3.99 -3.68 -5.58
C ILE A 246 5.18 -3.95 -4.66
N VAL A 247 6.35 -4.17 -5.22
CA VAL A 247 7.60 -4.27 -4.47
C VAL A 247 7.97 -2.88 -3.98
N VAL A 248 8.21 -2.73 -2.68
CA VAL A 248 8.58 -1.44 -2.06
C VAL A 248 9.97 -1.49 -1.43
N GLN A 249 10.52 -2.68 -1.23
CA GLN A 249 11.89 -2.89 -0.75
C GLN A 249 12.38 -4.28 -1.14
N VAL A 250 13.67 -4.38 -1.43
CA VAL A 250 14.40 -5.65 -1.57
C VAL A 250 15.38 -5.73 -0.40
N ASP A 251 15.15 -6.67 0.51
CA ASP A 251 15.96 -6.84 1.73
C ASP A 251 16.90 -8.03 1.56
N ASP A 252 18.09 -7.73 1.09
CA ASP A 252 19.14 -8.72 0.85
C ASP A 252 19.65 -9.39 2.14
N SER A 253 19.60 -8.66 3.25
CA SER A 253 20.13 -9.13 4.54
C SER A 253 19.25 -10.21 5.17
N GLU A 254 17.95 -10.12 4.97
CA GLU A 254 16.94 -11.04 5.51
C GLU A 254 16.36 -11.97 4.43
N GLU A 255 16.90 -11.92 3.21
CA GLU A 255 16.46 -12.71 2.04
C GLU A 255 14.93 -12.66 1.87
N ARG A 256 14.39 -11.44 1.71
CA ARG A 256 12.95 -11.22 1.55
C ARG A 256 12.64 -10.04 0.65
N LEU A 257 11.43 -10.06 0.09
CA LEU A 257 10.83 -8.92 -0.60
C LEU A 257 9.73 -8.32 0.30
N LEU A 258 9.74 -7.00 0.44
CA LEU A 258 8.67 -6.26 1.08
C LEU A 258 7.73 -5.75 -0.01
N VAL A 259 6.47 -6.21 0.02
CA VAL A 259 5.52 -5.91 -1.04
C VAL A 259 4.18 -5.40 -0.47
N ILE A 260 3.58 -4.43 -1.13
CA ILE A 260 2.29 -3.85 -0.70
C ILE A 260 1.18 -4.25 -1.67
N GLY A 261 0.09 -4.77 -1.10
CA GLY A 261 -1.10 -5.13 -1.86
C GLY A 261 -2.39 -4.54 -1.29
N GLY A 262 -3.31 -4.19 -2.20
CA GLY A 262 -4.67 -3.80 -1.83
C GLY A 262 -5.57 -5.00 -1.57
N ASN A 263 -6.62 -4.80 -0.76
CA ASN A 263 -7.60 -5.82 -0.39
C ASN A 263 -7.01 -7.12 0.20
N VAL A 264 -5.84 -7.03 0.81
CA VAL A 264 -5.26 -8.14 1.57
C VAL A 264 -6.06 -8.30 2.86
N ARG A 265 -7.03 -9.22 2.83
CA ARG A 265 -8.01 -9.39 3.92
C ARG A 265 -8.83 -8.12 4.22
N GLY A 266 -9.10 -7.31 3.20
CA GLY A 266 -9.92 -6.09 3.30
C GLY A 266 -9.16 -4.82 3.69
N SER A 267 -7.83 -4.82 3.60
CA SER A 267 -6.97 -3.67 3.92
C SER A 267 -5.86 -3.54 2.89
N VAL A 268 -5.15 -2.41 2.85
CA VAL A 268 -3.83 -2.29 2.23
C VAL A 268 -2.81 -2.78 3.24
N ARG A 269 -1.95 -3.73 2.85
CA ARG A 269 -0.99 -4.36 3.77
C ARG A 269 0.38 -4.55 3.13
N LEU A 270 1.39 -4.39 3.95
CA LEU A 270 2.75 -4.85 3.66
C LEU A 270 2.82 -6.36 3.90
N LYS A 271 3.46 -7.08 3.00
CA LYS A 271 3.79 -8.50 3.16
C LYS A 271 5.30 -8.65 3.18
N LEU A 272 5.78 -9.45 4.11
CA LEU A 272 7.16 -9.94 4.12
C LEU A 272 7.17 -11.25 3.34
N TRP A 273 7.61 -11.22 2.09
CA TRP A 273 7.66 -12.40 1.22
C TRP A 273 9.04 -13.04 1.29
N PRO A 274 9.18 -14.33 1.67
CA PRO A 274 10.48 -14.97 1.69
C PRO A 274 11.04 -15.06 0.28
N ALA A 275 12.34 -14.82 0.16
CA ALA A 275 13.07 -14.87 -1.10
C ALA A 275 14.26 -15.79 -0.97
N GLU A 276 14.82 -16.18 -2.10
CA GLU A 276 16.05 -16.95 -2.24
C GLU A 276 16.86 -16.38 -3.38
N ARG A 277 18.18 -16.64 -3.38
CA ARG A 277 19.03 -16.21 -4.48
C ARG A 277 18.93 -17.18 -5.65
N GLY A 278 18.55 -16.65 -6.79
CA GLY A 278 18.57 -17.37 -8.05
C GLY A 278 20.00 -17.62 -8.58
N SER A 279 20.10 -18.25 -9.74
CA SER A 279 21.37 -18.60 -10.38
C SER A 279 22.25 -17.39 -10.72
N GLU A 280 21.65 -16.23 -10.95
CA GLU A 280 22.35 -14.97 -11.26
C GLU A 280 22.66 -14.13 -10.00
N GLY A 281 22.31 -14.65 -8.80
CA GLY A 281 22.58 -14.00 -7.52
C GLY A 281 21.52 -12.98 -7.07
N HIS A 282 20.53 -12.66 -7.90
CA HIS A 282 19.42 -11.79 -7.55
C HIS A 282 18.41 -12.52 -6.66
N LEU A 283 17.75 -11.77 -5.75
CA LEU A 283 16.65 -12.31 -4.93
C LEU A 283 15.41 -12.55 -5.80
N GLN A 284 14.83 -13.72 -5.64
CA GLN A 284 13.55 -14.11 -6.24
C GLN A 284 12.58 -14.61 -5.16
N PRO A 285 11.26 -14.37 -5.29
CA PRO A 285 10.28 -14.83 -4.31
C PRO A 285 10.23 -16.37 -4.27
N MET A 286 10.30 -16.93 -3.08
CA MET A 286 10.15 -18.38 -2.88
C MET A 286 8.73 -18.83 -3.22
N ASP A 287 8.62 -20.01 -3.85
CA ASP A 287 7.34 -20.67 -4.08
C ASP A 287 6.73 -21.16 -2.74
N GLN A 288 5.57 -20.63 -2.41
CA GLN A 288 4.82 -20.98 -1.21
C GLN A 288 3.58 -21.85 -1.50
N SER A 289 3.39 -22.33 -2.73
CA SER A 289 2.18 -23.06 -3.14
C SER A 289 1.93 -24.34 -2.31
N MET A 290 3.00 -24.97 -1.80
CA MET A 290 2.90 -26.16 -0.96
C MET A 290 2.55 -25.87 0.52
N ILE A 291 2.55 -24.59 0.91
CA ILE A 291 2.23 -24.17 2.27
C ILE A 291 0.74 -23.83 2.35
N PRO A 292 -0.03 -24.36 3.33
CA PRO A 292 -1.43 -23.99 3.51
C PRO A 292 -1.62 -22.47 3.61
N GLY A 293 -2.33 -21.90 2.63
CA GLY A 293 -2.55 -20.45 2.51
C GLY A 293 -1.51 -19.68 1.70
N GLY A 294 -0.41 -20.34 1.31
CA GLY A 294 0.61 -19.79 0.42
C GLY A 294 0.24 -19.85 -1.06
N ARG A 295 1.09 -19.31 -1.92
CA ARG A 295 0.92 -19.26 -3.37
C ARG A 295 2.28 -19.20 -4.07
N ALA A 296 2.31 -19.63 -5.34
CA ALA A 296 3.41 -19.35 -6.24
C ALA A 296 3.24 -17.94 -6.85
N VAL A 297 4.35 -17.24 -7.04
CA VAL A 297 4.45 -16.10 -7.95
C VAL A 297 4.66 -16.67 -9.36
N PHE A 298 3.78 -16.32 -10.30
CA PHE A 298 3.87 -16.82 -11.68
C PHE A 298 4.34 -15.76 -12.68
N ALA A 299 4.36 -14.49 -12.27
CA ALA A 299 4.80 -13.39 -13.12
C ALA A 299 5.49 -12.30 -12.30
N HIS A 300 6.61 -11.82 -12.79
CA HIS A 300 7.28 -10.60 -12.42
C HIS A 300 6.97 -9.55 -13.49
N LEU A 301 6.31 -8.43 -13.11
CA LEU A 301 6.10 -7.30 -14.00
C LEU A 301 7.16 -6.24 -13.70
N LYS A 302 8.16 -6.15 -14.57
CA LYS A 302 9.29 -5.24 -14.46
C LYS A 302 8.91 -3.86 -14.98
N LEU A 303 9.05 -2.83 -14.17
CA LEU A 303 8.80 -1.45 -14.55
C LEU A 303 9.99 -0.89 -15.36
N ARG A 304 9.72 -0.31 -16.51
CA ARG A 304 10.71 0.29 -17.42
C ARG A 304 11.05 1.73 -17.03
N ALA A 305 11.35 1.93 -15.75
CA ALA A 305 11.71 3.22 -15.17
C ALA A 305 13.12 3.14 -14.56
N GLU A 306 13.75 4.30 -14.36
CA GLU A 306 15.04 4.37 -13.71
C GLU A 306 15.01 3.69 -12.34
N PRO A 307 16.01 2.88 -11.99
CA PRO A 307 16.11 2.24 -10.69
C PRO A 307 16.12 3.27 -9.54
N ILE A 308 15.60 2.87 -8.40
CA ILE A 308 15.74 3.60 -7.14
C ILE A 308 16.43 2.67 -6.13
N GLU A 309 16.79 3.23 -4.98
CA GLU A 309 17.47 2.48 -3.93
C GLU A 309 16.65 1.25 -3.46
N PRO A 310 17.32 0.13 -3.12
CA PRO A 310 16.66 -1.10 -2.65
C PRO A 310 15.83 -0.90 -1.38
N ASP A 311 16.25 0.02 -0.49
CA ASP A 311 15.60 0.39 0.78
C ASP A 311 14.58 1.55 0.62
N ALA A 312 13.94 1.64 -0.52
CA ALA A 312 13.02 2.71 -0.87
C ALA A 312 11.85 2.89 0.13
N LEU A 313 11.44 1.82 0.82
CA LEU A 313 10.42 1.88 1.87
C LEU A 313 10.89 2.75 3.04
N GLU A 314 12.11 2.55 3.52
CA GLU A 314 12.67 3.26 4.68
C GLU A 314 12.86 4.75 4.38
N ASN A 315 13.18 5.08 3.14
CA ASN A 315 13.44 6.43 2.65
C ASN A 315 12.18 7.14 2.11
N SER A 316 11.00 6.51 2.22
CA SER A 316 9.76 7.15 1.77
C SER A 316 9.35 8.31 2.69
N PRO A 317 8.74 9.39 2.15
CA PRO A 317 8.28 10.51 2.97
C PRO A 317 7.35 10.09 4.11
N THR A 318 6.52 9.07 3.89
CA THR A 318 5.60 8.54 4.91
C THR A 318 6.34 7.93 6.09
N ILE A 319 7.39 7.14 5.85
CA ILE A 319 8.17 6.51 6.93
C ILE A 319 9.07 7.53 7.62
N LEU A 320 9.68 8.44 6.88
CA LEU A 320 10.47 9.53 7.46
C LEU A 320 9.63 10.39 8.40
N ALA A 321 8.43 10.81 7.97
CA ALA A 321 7.51 11.56 8.83
C ALA A 321 7.01 10.76 10.04
N LEU A 322 6.94 9.43 9.92
CA LEU A 322 6.63 8.53 11.03
C LEU A 322 7.76 8.55 12.08
N ASN A 323 9.00 8.39 11.63
CA ASN A 323 10.19 8.37 12.50
C ASN A 323 10.39 9.71 13.23
N GLU A 324 10.23 10.85 12.54
CA GLU A 324 10.32 12.19 13.15
C GLU A 324 9.30 12.38 14.29
N ARG A 325 8.14 11.78 14.18
CA ARG A 325 7.10 11.84 15.22
C ARG A 325 7.42 10.97 16.43
N ASP A 326 8.03 9.82 16.20
CA ASP A 326 8.42 8.90 17.28
C ASP A 326 9.51 9.53 18.15
N GLU A 327 10.49 10.21 17.55
CA GLU A 327 11.51 11.01 18.27
C GLU A 327 10.90 12.12 19.12
N ALA A 328 9.75 12.67 18.72
CA ALA A 328 9.01 13.69 19.47
C ALA A 328 8.12 13.13 20.60
N GLY A 329 8.08 11.81 20.82
CA GLY A 329 7.33 11.17 21.91
C GLY A 329 5.79 11.16 21.77
N TYR A 330 5.26 11.47 20.59
CA TYR A 330 3.80 11.63 20.35
C TYR A 330 3.02 10.32 20.18
N TRP A 331 3.69 9.19 20.03
CA TRP A 331 3.05 7.91 19.70
C TRP A 331 2.37 7.20 20.86
N LEU A 332 2.88 7.40 22.08
CA LEU A 332 2.47 6.64 23.26
C LEU A 332 1.06 6.99 23.79
N GLU A 333 0.60 8.22 23.63
CA GLU A 333 -0.68 8.64 24.24
C GLU A 333 -1.93 8.29 23.40
N ARG A 334 -1.83 8.11 22.10
CA ARG A 334 -2.99 7.90 21.21
C ARG A 334 -3.20 6.47 20.73
N ALA A 335 -2.18 5.63 20.70
CA ALA A 335 -2.33 4.20 20.42
C ALA A 335 -3.11 3.45 21.51
N ILE A 336 -3.24 4.03 22.70
CA ILE A 336 -3.90 3.45 23.89
C ILE A 336 -5.42 3.73 23.93
N VAL A 337 -5.96 4.66 23.15
CA VAL A 337 -7.32 5.20 23.36
C VAL A 337 -8.35 4.73 22.31
N GLY A 338 -8.12 3.69 21.54
CA GLY A 338 -9.14 3.13 20.64
C GLY A 338 -9.51 1.69 20.97
N PRO A 339 -10.77 1.37 21.40
CA PRO A 339 -11.14 0.01 21.80
C PRO A 339 -11.24 -1.01 20.66
N ASP A 340 -10.97 -0.64 19.39
CA ASP A 340 -11.17 -1.51 18.22
C ASP A 340 -10.06 -1.44 17.15
N THR A 341 -8.90 -0.91 17.48
CA THR A 341 -7.77 -0.88 16.53
C THR A 341 -7.03 -2.21 16.55
N THR A 342 -6.74 -2.73 15.37
CA THR A 342 -5.96 -3.96 15.08
C THR A 342 -4.56 -4.00 15.71
N ILE A 343 -4.13 -2.93 16.36
CA ILE A 343 -2.92 -2.87 17.21
C ILE A 343 -3.06 -3.80 18.44
N ARG A 344 -4.26 -4.24 18.83
CA ARG A 344 -4.45 -5.19 19.94
C ARG A 344 -3.91 -6.59 19.70
N ASP A 345 -3.72 -7.00 18.45
CA ASP A 345 -3.15 -8.32 18.15
C ASP A 345 -1.62 -8.36 18.34
N TYR A 346 -0.98 -7.21 18.48
CA TYR A 346 0.44 -7.06 18.82
C TYR A 346 0.63 -6.52 20.24
N GLY A 347 -0.19 -6.97 21.17
CA GLY A 347 -0.34 -6.53 22.56
C GLY A 347 0.92 -6.49 23.42
N ARG A 348 1.99 -5.87 22.98
CA ARG A 348 3.12 -5.43 23.81
C ARG A 348 3.57 -4.06 23.34
N LEU A 349 3.59 -3.15 24.29
CA LEU A 349 4.17 -1.83 24.33
C LEU A 349 5.41 -1.69 23.44
N TRP A 350 5.40 -0.76 22.51
CA TRP A 350 6.58 -0.32 21.80
C TRP A 350 7.56 0.29 22.80
N PRO A 351 8.82 -0.16 22.83
CA PRO A 351 9.83 0.59 23.56
C PRO A 351 10.03 1.92 22.85
N VAL A 352 10.03 2.98 23.59
CA VAL A 352 10.44 4.32 23.20
C VAL A 352 11.86 4.23 22.64
N ASN A 353 12.07 4.52 21.34
CA ASN A 353 13.32 4.43 20.57
C ASN A 353 13.48 3.18 19.68
N VAL A 354 12.44 2.74 19.01
CA VAL A 354 12.56 1.66 18.03
C VAL A 354 12.43 2.24 16.61
N SER A 355 13.49 2.18 15.84
CA SER A 355 13.43 2.55 14.42
C SER A 355 12.49 1.63 13.64
N PHE A 356 12.04 2.02 12.45
CA PHE A 356 11.23 1.15 11.59
C PHE A 356 11.92 -0.21 11.31
N SER A 357 13.24 -0.21 11.18
CA SER A 357 14.04 -1.45 11.08
C SER A 357 13.89 -2.34 12.31
N ASP A 358 13.81 -1.75 13.51
CA ASP A 358 13.57 -2.48 14.75
C ASP A 358 12.11 -2.98 14.84
N LEU A 359 11.15 -2.26 14.25
CA LEU A 359 9.77 -2.75 14.11
C LEU A 359 9.73 -4.04 13.31
N LEU A 360 10.36 -4.06 12.15
CA LEU A 360 10.44 -5.26 11.31
C LEU A 360 11.16 -6.40 12.04
N ARG A 361 12.21 -6.10 12.83
CA ARG A 361 12.89 -7.10 13.68
C ARG A 361 12.01 -7.60 14.82
N THR A 362 11.26 -6.73 15.49
CA THR A 362 10.39 -7.09 16.62
C THR A 362 9.21 -7.95 16.17
N ILE A 363 8.67 -7.69 14.97
CA ILE A 363 7.63 -8.54 14.36
C ILE A 363 8.17 -9.95 14.10
N ASN A 364 9.45 -10.07 13.73
CA ASN A 364 10.11 -11.36 13.48
C ASN A 364 10.54 -12.11 14.74
N SER A 365 10.73 -11.43 15.87
CA SER A 365 11.22 -12.03 17.14
C SER A 365 10.12 -12.37 18.14
N ALA A 366 8.84 -12.18 17.83
CA ALA A 366 7.74 -12.59 18.68
C ALA A 366 7.59 -14.13 18.63
N PRO A 367 7.60 -14.83 19.79
CA PRO A 367 7.58 -16.29 19.89
C PRO A 367 6.29 -16.92 19.38
#